data_75b160acc1a842695f560838f86d020c
#
_entry.id   75b160acc1a842695f560838f86d020c
#
_cell.length_a   1.000
_cell.length_b   1.000
_cell.length_c   1.000
_cell.angle_alpha   90.00
_cell.angle_beta   90.00
_cell.angle_gamma   90.00
#
_symmetry.space_group_name_H-M   'P 1'
#
loop_
_entity.id
_entity.type
_entity.pdbx_description
1 polymer ?
#
loop_
_entity_poly.entity_id
_entity_poly.type
_entity_poly.pdbx_seq_one_letter_code
_entity_poly.pdbx_strand_id
1 'polypeptide(L)'
;TTTAETIRAGLLDGILGMKTGETKKFIVPSWLMSYENYSTEEEYLAESTDFSNSIFNVKITDYTKDINEWQFVQMVRTCNDIDFYDGRFCGTSLEDTVGVAYGMLYKPLVEVKAEEEFSTDTTIYINYTGKLLNGLVFDTNIERVALDNYLNTAGRTYGPTSVEWSEKADEITLDGSTVISGFAKTLKQMGKLRSGSKAIGMFYSELGYGYSGSSSIPGYAPLIF
;
A
#
# COMPACT_ATOMS: atom_id res chain seq x y z
N THR A 1 -9.22 6.58 17.50
CA THR A 1 -10.42 7.11 16.82
C THR A 1 -9.99 7.51 15.44
N THR A 2 -10.10 6.62 14.49
CA THR A 2 -10.09 6.97 13.08
C THR A 2 -11.17 8.02 12.89
N THR A 3 -10.78 9.22 12.51
CA THR A 3 -11.68 10.17 11.90
C THR A 3 -12.34 9.40 10.76
N ALA A 4 -13.64 9.19 10.86
CA ALA A 4 -14.39 8.63 9.75
C ALA A 4 -14.03 9.50 8.54
N GLU A 5 -13.51 8.88 7.48
CA GLU A 5 -13.44 9.59 6.21
C GLU A 5 -14.82 10.13 5.94
N THR A 6 -14.89 11.40 5.64
CA THR A 6 -16.15 12.05 5.38
C THR A 6 -16.69 11.51 4.05
N ILE A 7 -17.36 10.37 4.10
CA ILE A 7 -18.09 9.86 2.93
C ILE A 7 -19.20 10.87 2.67
N ARG A 8 -19.25 11.41 1.46
CA ARG A 8 -20.30 12.35 1.03
C ARG A 8 -21.67 11.78 1.39
N ALA A 9 -22.55 12.57 2.01
CA ALA A 9 -23.83 12.14 2.54
C ALA A 9 -24.67 11.32 1.53
N GLY A 10 -24.73 11.77 0.29
CA GLY A 10 -25.48 11.06 -0.75
C GLY A 10 -24.88 9.72 -1.15
N LEU A 11 -23.56 9.57 -1.08
CA LEU A 11 -22.91 8.28 -1.31
C LEU A 11 -23.17 7.33 -0.15
N LEU A 12 -23.09 7.84 1.10
CA LEU A 12 -23.39 7.06 2.31
C LEU A 12 -24.82 6.53 2.28
N ASP A 13 -25.81 7.37 1.97
CA ASP A 13 -27.21 6.97 1.85
C ASP A 13 -27.41 5.91 0.76
N GLY A 14 -26.69 6.05 -0.36
CA GLY A 14 -26.74 5.08 -1.46
C GLY A 14 -26.26 3.70 -1.08
N ILE A 15 -25.22 3.59 -0.25
CA ILE A 15 -24.62 2.30 0.17
C ILE A 15 -25.26 1.73 1.45
N LEU A 16 -25.99 2.53 2.20
CA LEU A 16 -26.59 2.09 3.45
C LEU A 16 -27.49 0.87 3.25
N GLY A 17 -27.30 -0.15 4.08
CA GLY A 17 -28.03 -1.40 4.04
C GLY A 17 -27.60 -2.39 2.95
N MET A 18 -26.60 -2.06 2.11
CA MET A 18 -26.03 -3.00 1.16
C MET A 18 -25.30 -4.15 1.87
N LYS A 19 -25.33 -5.32 1.24
CA LYS A 19 -24.64 -6.53 1.72
C LYS A 19 -23.39 -6.82 0.92
N THR A 20 -22.48 -7.58 1.49
CA THR A 20 -21.29 -8.10 0.77
C THR A 20 -21.71 -8.85 -0.48
N GLY A 21 -21.07 -8.55 -1.60
CA GLY A 21 -21.37 -9.08 -2.93
C GLY A 21 -22.46 -8.32 -3.69
N GLU A 22 -23.24 -7.46 -3.03
CA GLU A 22 -24.29 -6.68 -3.67
C GLU A 22 -23.70 -5.56 -4.54
N THR A 23 -24.34 -5.34 -5.69
CA THR A 23 -24.07 -4.22 -6.60
C THR A 23 -25.31 -3.35 -6.71
N LYS A 24 -25.14 -2.03 -6.53
CA LYS A 24 -26.24 -1.08 -6.62
C LYS A 24 -25.82 0.12 -7.47
N LYS A 25 -26.72 0.55 -8.36
CA LYS A 25 -26.55 1.78 -9.12
C LYS A 25 -27.55 2.81 -8.60
N PHE A 26 -27.05 4.01 -8.29
CA PHE A 26 -27.89 5.12 -7.80
C PHE A 26 -27.34 6.47 -8.24
N ILE A 27 -28.21 7.48 -8.19
CA ILE A 27 -27.88 8.86 -8.52
C ILE A 27 -27.82 9.66 -7.25
N VAL A 28 -26.74 10.41 -7.07
CA VAL A 28 -26.57 11.35 -5.95
C VAL A 28 -26.73 12.76 -6.48
N PRO A 29 -27.71 13.52 -5.97
CA PRO A 29 -27.85 14.95 -6.28
C PRO A 29 -26.58 15.72 -5.94
N SER A 30 -26.26 16.74 -6.72
CA SER A 30 -25.04 17.53 -6.59
C SER A 30 -24.88 18.14 -5.19
N TRP A 31 -25.94 18.63 -4.56
CA TRP A 31 -25.83 19.24 -3.23
C TRP A 31 -25.41 18.22 -2.15
N LEU A 32 -25.81 16.95 -2.24
CA LEU A 32 -25.38 15.87 -1.33
C LEU A 32 -23.93 15.42 -1.56
N MET A 33 -23.30 15.87 -2.65
CA MET A 33 -21.87 15.74 -2.89
C MET A 33 -21.07 16.94 -2.41
N SER A 34 -21.75 18.05 -2.12
CA SER A 34 -21.13 19.33 -1.78
C SER A 34 -21.55 19.89 -0.40
N TYR A 35 -22.30 19.09 0.39
CA TYR A 35 -22.86 19.57 1.65
C TYR A 35 -21.79 20.04 2.66
N GLU A 36 -20.54 19.60 2.53
CA GLU A 36 -19.43 20.08 3.35
C GLU A 36 -19.16 21.58 3.16
N ASN A 37 -19.55 22.12 2.00
CA ASN A 37 -19.36 23.50 1.64
C ASN A 37 -20.60 24.36 1.93
N TYR A 38 -21.77 23.71 2.15
CA TYR A 38 -23.08 24.35 2.32
C TYR A 38 -23.84 23.69 3.45
N SER A 39 -24.44 24.48 4.33
CA SER A 39 -25.16 23.96 5.50
C SER A 39 -26.57 23.48 5.17
N THR A 40 -27.16 23.99 4.10
CA THR A 40 -28.51 23.64 3.64
C THR A 40 -28.59 23.58 2.11
N GLU A 41 -29.64 22.92 1.60
CA GLU A 41 -29.92 22.88 0.17
C GLU A 41 -30.23 24.26 -0.40
N GLU A 42 -30.95 25.11 0.38
CA GLU A 42 -31.25 26.49 -0.02
C GLU A 42 -29.98 27.32 -0.20
N GLU A 43 -29.03 27.21 0.72
CA GLU A 43 -27.71 27.86 0.61
C GLU A 43 -26.97 27.39 -0.64
N TYR A 44 -26.93 26.05 -0.89
CA TYR A 44 -26.35 25.49 -2.09
C TYR A 44 -27.00 26.02 -3.37
N LEU A 45 -28.33 26.07 -3.45
CA LEU A 45 -29.05 26.58 -4.61
C LEU A 45 -28.82 28.05 -4.88
N ALA A 46 -28.55 28.85 -3.82
CA ALA A 46 -28.28 30.28 -3.93
C ALA A 46 -26.83 30.56 -4.36
N GLU A 47 -25.87 29.76 -3.97
CA GLU A 47 -24.45 30.08 -4.08
C GLU A 47 -23.67 29.17 -5.04
N SER A 48 -24.15 27.94 -5.31
CA SER A 48 -23.44 26.98 -6.16
C SER A 48 -23.57 27.33 -7.64
N THR A 49 -22.51 27.06 -8.38
CA THR A 49 -22.49 27.13 -9.85
C THR A 49 -22.48 25.74 -10.52
N ASP A 50 -22.37 24.64 -9.75
CA ASP A 50 -22.38 23.26 -10.23
C ASP A 50 -23.60 22.50 -9.68
N PHE A 51 -24.49 22.12 -10.57
CA PHE A 51 -25.71 21.37 -10.29
C PHE A 51 -25.69 19.96 -10.92
N SER A 52 -24.50 19.45 -11.25
CA SER A 52 -24.33 18.15 -11.90
C SER A 52 -24.55 17.01 -10.92
N ASN A 53 -25.53 16.15 -11.20
CA ASN A 53 -25.75 14.92 -10.42
C ASN A 53 -24.69 13.88 -10.75
N SER A 54 -24.30 13.09 -9.75
CA SER A 54 -23.32 12.02 -9.90
C SER A 54 -24.01 10.64 -9.96
N ILE A 55 -23.58 9.78 -10.87
CA ILE A 55 -24.06 8.40 -10.98
C ILE A 55 -22.98 7.48 -10.39
N PHE A 56 -23.36 6.69 -9.39
CA PHE A 56 -22.52 5.69 -8.78
C PHE A 56 -22.97 4.28 -9.15
N ASN A 57 -22.00 3.42 -9.45
CA ASN A 57 -22.19 1.97 -9.54
C ASN A 57 -21.26 1.34 -8.51
N VAL A 58 -21.81 0.94 -7.37
CA VAL A 58 -21.05 0.50 -6.19
C VAL A 58 -21.29 -0.97 -5.96
N LYS A 59 -20.20 -1.71 -5.75
CA LYS A 59 -20.23 -3.11 -5.27
C LYS A 59 -19.54 -3.17 -3.91
N ILE A 60 -20.23 -3.72 -2.90
CA ILE A 60 -19.60 -4.03 -1.62
C ILE A 60 -18.86 -5.35 -1.77
N THR A 61 -17.54 -5.29 -1.73
CA THR A 61 -16.68 -6.48 -1.88
C THR A 61 -16.45 -7.18 -0.56
N ASP A 62 -16.29 -6.42 0.51
CA ASP A 62 -16.05 -6.93 1.85
C ASP A 62 -16.37 -5.85 2.90
N TYR A 63 -16.41 -6.24 4.19
CA TYR A 63 -16.46 -5.32 5.31
C TYR A 63 -15.70 -5.88 6.51
N THR A 64 -15.17 -5.01 7.33
CA THR A 64 -14.50 -5.39 8.59
C THR A 64 -14.79 -4.37 9.68
N LYS A 65 -14.65 -4.79 10.93
CA LYS A 65 -14.64 -3.92 12.11
C LYS A 65 -13.20 -3.66 12.61
N ASP A 66 -12.25 -4.47 12.17
CA ASP A 66 -10.82 -4.35 12.45
C ASP A 66 -10.06 -4.39 11.14
N ILE A 67 -9.57 -3.22 10.73
CA ILE A 67 -8.87 -3.08 9.46
C ILE A 67 -7.51 -3.79 9.48
N ASN A 68 -6.86 -3.86 10.63
CA ASN A 68 -5.55 -4.49 10.74
C ASN A 68 -5.68 -6.02 10.68
N GLU A 69 -6.67 -6.59 11.36
CA GLU A 69 -6.99 -8.02 11.24
C GLU A 69 -7.36 -8.37 9.79
N TRP A 70 -8.18 -7.55 9.14
CA TRP A 70 -8.55 -7.75 7.75
C TRP A 70 -7.34 -7.71 6.82
N GLN A 71 -6.48 -6.70 6.95
CA GLN A 71 -5.25 -6.59 6.16
C GLN A 71 -4.34 -7.81 6.38
N PHE A 72 -4.17 -8.24 7.62
CA PHE A 72 -3.38 -9.43 7.93
C PHE A 72 -3.90 -10.68 7.23
N VAL A 73 -5.21 -10.92 7.30
CA VAL A 73 -5.85 -12.05 6.60
C VAL A 73 -5.63 -11.98 5.09
N GLN A 74 -5.72 -10.78 4.47
CA GLN A 74 -5.43 -10.62 3.04
C GLN A 74 -3.95 -10.91 2.72
N MET A 75 -3.03 -10.42 3.56
CA MET A 75 -1.59 -10.68 3.40
C MET A 75 -1.28 -12.18 3.48
N VAL A 76 -1.83 -12.89 4.46
CA VAL A 76 -1.66 -14.35 4.61
C VAL A 76 -2.26 -15.11 3.42
N ARG A 77 -3.44 -14.74 2.96
CA ARG A 77 -4.05 -15.34 1.75
C ARG A 77 -3.14 -15.15 0.54
N THR A 78 -2.67 -13.92 0.33
CA THR A 78 -1.75 -13.60 -0.77
C THR A 78 -0.50 -14.48 -0.71
N CYS A 79 0.08 -14.69 0.45
CA CYS A 79 1.23 -15.56 0.62
C CYS A 79 0.94 -17.01 0.21
N ASN A 80 -0.25 -17.53 0.50
CA ASN A 80 -0.64 -18.89 0.21
C ASN A 80 -1.07 -19.11 -1.25
N ASP A 81 -1.72 -18.10 -1.85
CA ASP A 81 -2.33 -18.22 -3.17
C ASP A 81 -1.34 -17.97 -4.32
N ILE A 82 -0.25 -17.27 -4.05
CA ILE A 82 0.73 -16.89 -5.06
C ILE A 82 1.95 -17.81 -4.97
N ASP A 83 1.99 -18.84 -5.79
CA ASP A 83 3.18 -19.65 -6.10
C ASP A 83 4.26 -18.85 -6.87
N PHE A 84 4.20 -17.61 -6.77
CA PHE A 84 5.00 -16.58 -7.40
C PHE A 84 6.38 -16.46 -6.73
N TYR A 85 6.50 -17.00 -5.50
CA TYR A 85 7.74 -17.02 -4.73
C TYR A 85 8.18 -18.46 -4.38
N ASP A 86 7.90 -19.43 -5.23
CA ASP A 86 8.18 -20.84 -4.99
C ASP A 86 7.53 -21.42 -3.71
N GLY A 87 6.40 -20.88 -3.30
CA GLY A 87 5.71 -21.29 -2.07
C GLY A 87 6.51 -21.02 -0.79
N ARG A 88 7.56 -20.21 -0.86
CA ARG A 88 8.47 -19.94 0.28
C ARG A 88 8.17 -18.67 1.04
N PHE A 89 7.23 -17.85 0.57
CA PHE A 89 7.04 -16.52 1.15
C PHE A 89 6.43 -16.55 2.53
N CYS A 90 5.42 -17.34 2.79
CA CYS A 90 4.97 -17.63 4.13
C CYS A 90 5.36 -19.07 4.45
N GLY A 91 6.24 -19.27 5.39
CA GLY A 91 6.50 -20.58 5.96
C GLY A 91 5.21 -21.25 6.45
N THR A 92 5.27 -22.50 6.83
CA THR A 92 4.13 -23.26 7.35
C THR A 92 3.60 -22.70 8.69
N SER A 93 4.34 -21.80 9.35
CA SER A 93 3.90 -21.09 10.55
C SER A 93 4.22 -19.60 10.44
N LEU A 94 3.38 -18.77 11.05
CA LEU A 94 3.63 -17.34 11.19
C LEU A 94 4.88 -17.02 12.04
N GLU A 95 5.37 -17.98 12.80
CA GLU A 95 6.58 -17.88 13.62
C GLU A 95 7.83 -17.71 12.78
N ASP A 96 7.82 -18.19 11.53
CA ASP A 96 8.92 -18.04 10.58
C ASP A 96 8.99 -16.65 9.94
N THR A 97 7.99 -15.79 10.18
CA THR A 97 7.94 -14.44 9.62
C THR A 97 8.27 -13.40 10.69
N VAL A 98 9.33 -12.64 10.47
CA VAL A 98 9.72 -11.55 11.37
C VAL A 98 8.78 -10.37 11.19
N GLY A 99 8.35 -9.78 12.29
CA GLY A 99 7.62 -8.51 12.27
C GLY A 99 6.11 -8.61 12.17
N VAL A 100 5.51 -9.78 12.31
CA VAL A 100 4.03 -9.92 12.35
C VAL A 100 3.41 -9.02 13.41
N ALA A 101 4.03 -8.95 14.60
CA ALA A 101 3.59 -8.07 15.69
C ALA A 101 3.64 -6.57 15.34
N TYR A 102 4.35 -6.21 14.28
CA TYR A 102 4.50 -4.82 13.81
C TYR A 102 3.72 -4.56 12.51
N GLY A 103 2.80 -5.44 12.15
CA GLY A 103 2.03 -5.31 10.91
C GLY A 103 2.86 -5.55 9.63
N MET A 104 3.89 -6.40 9.72
CA MET A 104 4.80 -6.69 8.62
C MET A 104 5.16 -8.17 8.60
N LEU A 105 5.21 -8.74 7.39
CA LEU A 105 5.81 -10.04 7.10
C LEU A 105 7.11 -9.80 6.32
N TYR A 106 8.16 -10.52 6.68
CA TYR A 106 9.45 -10.45 5.99
C TYR A 106 9.97 -11.86 5.73
N LYS A 107 10.49 -12.10 4.53
CA LYS A 107 11.17 -13.34 4.22
C LYS A 107 12.33 -13.11 3.24
N PRO A 108 13.54 -13.56 3.58
CA PRO A 108 14.61 -13.64 2.62
C PRO A 108 14.32 -14.77 1.60
N LEU A 109 14.56 -14.51 0.32
CA LEU A 109 14.44 -15.49 -0.77
C LEU A 109 15.81 -16.06 -1.15
N VAL A 110 16.82 -15.21 -1.19
CA VAL A 110 18.22 -15.56 -1.44
C VAL A 110 19.05 -14.83 -0.41
N GLU A 111 19.88 -15.55 0.31
CA GLU A 111 20.72 -14.99 1.35
C GLU A 111 22.20 -15.19 1.04
N VAL A 112 22.91 -14.09 0.85
CA VAL A 112 24.37 -14.04 0.93
C VAL A 112 24.68 -13.31 2.23
N LYS A 113 24.96 -14.06 3.29
CA LYS A 113 25.10 -13.52 4.66
C LYS A 113 26.52 -13.04 4.95
N ALA A 114 26.61 -12.01 5.80
CA ALA A 114 27.81 -11.64 6.50
C ALA A 114 27.61 -11.74 8.01
N GLU A 115 28.70 -11.76 8.76
CA GLU A 115 28.67 -11.83 10.22
C GLU A 115 28.15 -10.51 10.82
N GLU A 116 28.52 -9.38 10.23
CA GLU A 116 28.18 -8.04 10.70
C GLU A 116 27.11 -7.38 9.85
N GLU A 117 26.29 -6.55 10.46
CA GLU A 117 25.39 -5.64 9.77
C GLU A 117 26.16 -4.52 9.05
N PHE A 118 25.49 -3.81 8.15
CA PHE A 118 26.03 -2.55 7.63
C PHE A 118 26.14 -1.53 8.76
N SER A 119 27.24 -0.79 8.77
CA SER A 119 27.37 0.38 9.67
C SER A 119 26.55 1.56 9.15
N THR A 120 26.18 2.46 10.07
CA THR A 120 25.62 3.78 9.70
C THR A 120 26.52 4.48 8.68
N ASP A 121 25.91 5.22 7.77
CA ASP A 121 26.55 5.90 6.63
C ASP A 121 27.12 4.96 5.54
N THR A 122 26.82 3.67 5.62
CA THR A 122 27.11 2.78 4.49
C THR A 122 26.14 3.05 3.35
N THR A 123 26.65 3.32 2.16
CA THR A 123 25.82 3.38 0.94
C THR A 123 25.78 2.01 0.28
N ILE A 124 24.58 1.48 0.08
CA ILE A 124 24.34 0.25 -0.69
C ILE A 124 23.46 0.56 -1.89
N TYR A 125 23.46 -0.31 -2.89
CA TYR A 125 22.63 -0.15 -4.08
C TYR A 125 21.65 -1.31 -4.19
N ILE A 126 20.37 -0.99 -4.43
CA ILE A 126 19.31 -1.98 -4.52
C ILE A 126 18.49 -1.82 -5.80
N ASN A 127 17.92 -2.94 -6.25
CA ASN A 127 16.77 -2.95 -7.13
C ASN A 127 15.53 -3.30 -6.29
N TYR A 128 14.41 -2.66 -6.60
CA TYR A 128 13.16 -2.91 -5.91
C TYR A 128 11.95 -2.92 -6.85
N THR A 129 10.87 -3.53 -6.38
CA THR A 129 9.56 -3.48 -7.04
C THR A 129 8.46 -3.43 -5.99
N GLY A 130 7.70 -2.35 -5.98
CA GLY A 130 6.52 -2.18 -5.12
C GLY A 130 5.26 -2.67 -5.79
N LYS A 131 4.46 -3.49 -5.07
CA LYS A 131 3.22 -4.11 -5.57
C LYS A 131 2.09 -4.00 -4.56
N LEU A 132 0.86 -4.00 -5.07
CA LEU A 132 -0.34 -4.31 -4.30
C LEU A 132 -0.48 -5.83 -4.12
N LEU A 133 -1.34 -6.28 -3.18
CA LEU A 133 -1.58 -7.72 -2.95
C LEU A 133 -2.13 -8.46 -4.17
N ASN A 134 -2.81 -7.77 -5.08
CA ASN A 134 -3.31 -8.34 -6.34
C ASN A 134 -2.23 -8.44 -7.45
N GLY A 135 -0.97 -8.14 -7.10
CA GLY A 135 0.17 -8.21 -8.03
C GLY A 135 0.39 -6.95 -8.88
N LEU A 136 -0.51 -5.96 -8.83
CA LEU A 136 -0.33 -4.70 -9.56
C LEU A 136 0.94 -4.00 -9.11
N VAL A 137 1.90 -3.82 -10.02
CA VAL A 137 3.11 -3.04 -9.78
C VAL A 137 2.77 -1.55 -9.82
N PHE A 138 3.13 -0.81 -8.77
CA PHE A 138 2.92 0.63 -8.71
C PHE A 138 4.23 1.42 -8.79
N ASP A 139 5.36 0.81 -8.44
CA ASP A 139 6.68 1.44 -8.55
C ASP A 139 7.80 0.40 -8.69
N THR A 140 8.87 0.76 -9.42
CA THR A 140 10.07 -0.05 -9.56
C THR A 140 11.21 0.79 -10.14
N ASN A 141 12.47 0.46 -9.81
CA ASN A 141 13.65 1.01 -10.49
C ASN A 141 14.22 0.05 -11.55
N ILE A 142 13.50 -1.00 -11.91
CA ILE A 142 13.90 -1.96 -12.95
C ILE A 142 13.11 -1.65 -14.22
N GLU A 143 13.77 -1.14 -15.25
CA GLU A 143 13.14 -0.70 -16.51
C GLU A 143 12.25 -1.78 -17.15
N ARG A 144 12.76 -3.01 -17.24
CA ARG A 144 11.99 -4.12 -17.81
C ARG A 144 10.68 -4.38 -17.06
N VAL A 145 10.72 -4.32 -15.72
CA VAL A 145 9.51 -4.50 -14.90
C VAL A 145 8.53 -3.35 -15.12
N ALA A 146 9.02 -2.12 -15.24
CA ALA A 146 8.17 -0.97 -15.52
C ALA A 146 7.46 -1.09 -16.87
N LEU A 147 8.17 -1.47 -17.93
CA LEU A 147 7.62 -1.68 -19.27
C LEU A 147 6.58 -2.81 -19.30
N ASP A 148 6.91 -3.96 -18.70
CA ASP A 148 6.03 -5.14 -18.66
C ASP A 148 4.73 -4.86 -17.89
N ASN A 149 4.72 -3.88 -16.98
CA ASN A 149 3.56 -3.48 -16.18
C ASN A 149 2.94 -2.14 -16.60
N TYR A 150 3.31 -1.63 -17.78
CA TYR A 150 2.75 -0.40 -18.36
C TYR A 150 2.87 0.83 -17.47
N LEU A 151 3.92 0.92 -16.65
CA LEU A 151 4.17 2.12 -15.85
C LEU A 151 4.60 3.27 -16.77
N ASN A 152 4.25 4.50 -16.39
CA ASN A 152 4.75 5.67 -17.09
C ASN A 152 6.26 5.79 -16.93
N THR A 153 7.00 5.61 -18.03
CA THR A 153 8.46 5.63 -18.05
C THR A 153 9.05 7.00 -18.46
N ALA A 154 8.20 7.94 -18.84
CA ALA A 154 8.65 9.25 -19.30
C ALA A 154 9.39 10.02 -18.19
N GLY A 155 10.63 10.43 -18.46
CA GLY A 155 11.48 11.18 -17.54
C GLY A 155 12.02 10.38 -16.34
N ARG A 156 11.86 9.05 -16.32
CA ARG A 156 12.42 8.20 -15.25
C ARG A 156 13.80 7.66 -15.64
N THR A 157 14.69 7.64 -14.65
CA THR A 157 15.96 6.92 -14.73
C THR A 157 15.81 5.58 -14.04
N TYR A 158 16.27 4.51 -14.68
CA TYR A 158 16.22 3.15 -14.15
C TYR A 158 17.63 2.67 -13.80
N GLY A 159 17.71 1.73 -12.86
CA GLY A 159 18.95 1.13 -12.40
C GLY A 159 18.97 1.05 -10.86
N PRO A 160 19.99 0.42 -10.29
CA PRO A 160 20.15 0.33 -8.86
C PRO A 160 20.17 1.71 -8.20
N THR A 161 19.38 1.88 -7.17
CA THR A 161 19.22 3.14 -6.42
C THR A 161 20.03 3.07 -5.14
N SER A 162 20.68 4.17 -4.75
CA SER A 162 21.44 4.26 -3.50
C SER A 162 20.51 4.22 -2.29
N VAL A 163 20.95 3.51 -1.27
CA VAL A 163 20.37 3.51 0.07
C VAL A 163 21.45 3.96 1.04
N GLU A 164 21.22 5.02 1.74
CA GLU A 164 22.03 5.46 2.87
C GLU A 164 21.56 4.71 4.10
N TRP A 165 22.43 3.83 4.60
CA TRP A 165 22.10 2.94 5.70
C TRP A 165 22.17 3.64 7.05
N SER A 166 21.21 3.34 7.94
CA SER A 166 21.24 3.70 9.35
C SER A 166 20.90 2.51 10.25
N GLU A 167 21.35 2.56 11.48
CA GLU A 167 20.96 1.63 12.53
C GLU A 167 19.46 1.72 12.84
N LYS A 168 18.86 2.90 12.65
CA LYS A 168 17.44 3.13 12.80
C LYS A 168 16.75 3.08 11.44
N ALA A 169 15.67 2.31 11.34
CA ALA A 169 14.93 2.14 10.10
C ALA A 169 14.36 3.46 9.57
N ASP A 170 13.88 4.34 10.44
CA ASP A 170 13.30 5.65 10.08
C ASP A 170 14.30 6.69 9.58
N GLU A 171 15.59 6.42 9.72
CA GLU A 171 16.69 7.23 9.21
C GLU A 171 17.25 6.70 7.88
N ILE A 172 16.84 5.51 7.43
CA ILE A 172 17.26 4.96 6.13
C ILE A 172 16.63 5.79 5.01
N THR A 173 17.46 6.23 4.05
CA THR A 173 17.00 6.99 2.88
C THR A 173 17.25 6.24 1.58
N LEU A 174 16.48 6.56 0.55
CA LEU A 174 16.65 6.07 -0.81
C LEU A 174 16.88 7.28 -1.72
N ASP A 175 18.04 7.33 -2.36
CA ASP A 175 18.47 8.46 -3.17
C ASP A 175 18.34 9.80 -2.42
N GLY A 176 18.79 9.83 -1.15
CA GLY A 176 18.71 10.97 -0.25
C GLY A 176 17.32 11.35 0.25
N SER A 177 16.28 10.59 -0.12
CA SER A 177 14.90 10.86 0.29
C SER A 177 14.40 9.85 1.32
N THR A 178 13.56 10.32 2.24
CA THR A 178 12.87 9.43 3.18
C THR A 178 11.91 8.50 2.44
N VAL A 179 11.79 7.27 2.94
CA VAL A 179 10.90 6.24 2.38
C VAL A 179 9.80 5.87 3.37
N ILE A 180 8.74 5.23 2.86
CA ILE A 180 7.66 4.71 3.72
C ILE A 180 8.22 3.72 4.74
N SER A 181 7.67 3.75 5.94
CA SER A 181 8.18 3.01 7.11
C SER A 181 8.30 1.50 6.87
N GLY A 182 7.35 0.89 6.17
CA GLY A 182 7.38 -0.55 5.86
C GLY A 182 8.53 -0.93 4.95
N PHE A 183 8.86 -0.09 3.96
CA PHE A 183 10.01 -0.31 3.08
C PHE A 183 11.33 -0.15 3.85
N ALA A 184 11.47 0.90 4.65
CA ALA A 184 12.65 1.11 5.50
C ALA A 184 12.87 -0.06 6.48
N LYS A 185 11.81 -0.56 7.11
CA LYS A 185 11.86 -1.73 7.99
C LYS A 185 12.22 -3.01 7.23
N THR A 186 11.74 -3.16 5.99
CA THR A 186 12.13 -4.29 5.13
C THR A 186 13.64 -4.24 4.84
N LEU A 187 14.16 -3.08 4.46
CA LEU A 187 15.60 -2.90 4.26
C LEU A 187 16.40 -3.20 5.53
N LYS A 188 15.92 -2.74 6.70
CA LYS A 188 16.60 -2.99 7.98
C LYS A 188 16.76 -4.48 8.29
N GLN A 189 15.77 -5.32 7.93
CA GLN A 189 15.89 -6.79 8.07
C GLN A 189 17.01 -7.37 7.19
N MET A 190 17.42 -6.65 6.13
CA MET A 190 18.48 -7.06 5.22
C MET A 190 19.88 -6.65 5.68
N GLY A 191 20.05 -6.09 6.86
CA GLY A 191 21.32 -5.48 7.33
C GLY A 191 22.53 -6.41 7.31
N LYS A 192 22.31 -7.72 7.42
CA LYS A 192 23.37 -8.76 7.32
C LYS A 192 23.48 -9.39 5.92
N LEU A 193 22.68 -8.96 4.97
CA LEU A 193 22.71 -9.49 3.62
C LEU A 193 23.71 -8.73 2.75
N ARG A 194 24.23 -9.39 1.74
CA ARG A 194 25.22 -8.81 0.80
C ARG A 194 24.73 -8.96 -0.63
N SER A 195 25.53 -8.44 -1.58
CA SER A 195 25.21 -8.44 -3.00
C SER A 195 24.76 -9.82 -3.50
N GLY A 196 23.69 -9.84 -4.28
CA GLY A 196 23.03 -11.07 -4.75
C GLY A 196 21.88 -11.54 -3.86
N SER A 197 21.73 -11.00 -2.66
CA SER A 197 20.60 -11.33 -1.79
C SER A 197 19.29 -10.75 -2.32
N LYS A 198 18.19 -11.45 -2.00
CA LYS A 198 16.82 -11.02 -2.32
C LYS A 198 15.92 -11.26 -1.12
N ALA A 199 15.01 -10.35 -0.87
CA ALA A 199 14.02 -10.47 0.18
C ALA A 199 12.69 -9.86 -0.25
N ILE A 200 11.64 -10.21 0.47
CA ILE A 200 10.32 -9.62 0.34
C ILE A 200 9.88 -9.10 1.70
N GLY A 201 9.37 -7.88 1.73
CA GLY A 201 8.60 -7.32 2.82
C GLY A 201 7.16 -7.10 2.40
N MET A 202 6.22 -7.49 3.23
CA MET A 202 4.80 -7.23 3.06
C MET A 202 4.28 -6.59 4.34
N PHE A 203 3.58 -5.48 4.24
CA PHE A 203 3.20 -4.72 5.42
C PHE A 203 1.87 -4.00 5.26
N TYR A 204 1.28 -3.68 6.40
CA TYR A 204 0.02 -2.97 6.50
C TYR A 204 0.12 -1.56 5.93
N SER A 205 -1.04 -1.03 5.56
CA SER A 205 -1.16 0.34 5.04
C SER A 205 -0.61 1.40 5.99
N GLU A 206 -0.67 1.22 7.31
CA GLU A 206 -0.11 2.13 8.30
C GLU A 206 1.41 2.31 8.16
N LEU A 207 2.10 1.29 7.67
CA LEU A 207 3.53 1.36 7.36
C LEU A 207 3.81 1.81 5.91
N GLY A 208 2.76 2.04 5.14
CA GLY A 208 2.79 2.51 3.75
C GLY A 208 2.13 3.88 3.61
N TYR A 209 1.01 3.95 2.87
CA TYR A 209 0.32 5.18 2.54
C TYR A 209 -0.97 5.41 3.35
N GLY A 210 -1.20 4.60 4.40
CA GLY A 210 -2.29 4.79 5.34
C GLY A 210 -3.68 4.67 4.73
N TYR A 211 -4.63 5.36 5.36
CA TYR A 211 -6.02 5.38 4.93
C TYR A 211 -6.26 6.19 3.64
N SER A 212 -5.41 7.17 3.37
CA SER A 212 -5.56 8.05 2.20
C SER A 212 -5.07 7.41 0.91
N GLY A 213 -4.15 6.44 0.99
CA GLY A 213 -3.48 5.92 -0.19
C GLY A 213 -2.53 6.94 -0.83
N SER A 214 -2.14 6.70 -2.08
CA SER A 214 -1.31 7.63 -2.85
C SER A 214 -1.40 7.31 -4.33
N SER A 215 -1.79 8.28 -5.17
CA SER A 215 -1.88 8.10 -6.63
C SER A 215 -2.71 6.85 -7.00
N SER A 216 -2.06 5.82 -7.54
CA SER A 216 -2.70 4.54 -7.92
C SER A 216 -2.85 3.55 -6.76
N ILE A 217 -2.39 3.89 -5.56
CA ILE A 217 -2.45 3.04 -4.38
C ILE A 217 -3.71 3.40 -3.58
N PRO A 218 -4.68 2.47 -3.45
CA PRO A 218 -5.89 2.73 -2.67
C PRO A 218 -5.58 2.98 -1.19
N GLY A 219 -6.50 3.66 -0.50
CA GLY A 219 -6.48 3.72 0.97
C GLY A 219 -6.57 2.33 1.58
N TYR A 220 -5.94 2.15 2.74
CA TYR A 220 -5.84 0.88 3.45
C TYR A 220 -5.21 -0.28 2.67
N ALA A 221 -4.48 -0.01 1.59
CA ALA A 221 -3.82 -1.05 0.81
C ALA A 221 -2.54 -1.54 1.50
N PRO A 222 -2.43 -2.82 1.87
CA PRO A 222 -1.15 -3.44 2.21
C PRO A 222 -0.24 -3.46 0.99
N LEU A 223 1.06 -3.35 1.22
CA LEU A 223 2.06 -3.28 0.16
C LEU A 223 3.07 -4.43 0.25
N ILE A 224 3.64 -4.76 -0.91
CA ILE A 224 4.73 -5.74 -1.08
C ILE A 224 5.91 -5.02 -1.74
N PHE A 225 7.10 -5.24 -1.20
CA PHE A 225 8.37 -4.85 -1.83
C PHE A 225 9.35 -6.00 -1.90
#